data_3606ee8106b673d8adbc3363291918e4
#
_entry.id   3606ee8106b673d8adbc3363291918e4
#
_cell.length_a   1.000
_cell.length_b   1.000
_cell.length_c   1.000
_cell.angle_alpha   90.00
_cell.angle_beta   90.00
_cell.angle_gamma   90.00
#
_symmetry.space_group_name_H-M   'P 1'
#
loop_
_entity.id
_entity.type
_entity.pdbx_description
1 polymer ?
#
loop_
_entity_poly.entity_id
_entity_poly.type
_entity_poly.pdbx_seq_one_letter_code
_entity_poly.pdbx_strand_id
1 'polypeptide(L)'
;ETPEFQKDFKKLLKKFKSLEDDFELVKVAAIELFHIQKVNNLSTFPVQGLCTEKIQICKIKKFACKALKGRGSKSGIRVIYAFHCENYKVDFIEIYFKGEKENEDRDRIREYLKKF
;
A
#
# COMPACT_ATOMS: atom_id res chain seq x y z
N GLU A 1 -8.82 5.37 -4.28
CA GLU A 1 -8.21 5.82 -3.02
C GLU A 1 -9.28 6.23 -2.02
N THR A 2 -9.17 5.75 -0.79
CA THR A 2 -10.09 6.19 0.26
C THR A 2 -9.75 7.62 0.71
N PRO A 3 -10.72 8.37 1.30
CA PRO A 3 -10.42 9.69 1.84
C PRO A 3 -9.33 9.65 2.92
N GLU A 4 -9.31 8.62 3.74
CA GLU A 4 -8.29 8.44 4.78
C GLU A 4 -6.90 8.25 4.17
N PHE A 5 -6.79 7.49 3.08
CA PHE A 5 -5.53 7.33 2.36
C PHE A 5 -5.03 8.66 1.81
N GLN A 6 -5.92 9.46 1.24
CA GLN A 6 -5.56 10.77 0.69
C GLN A 6 -4.99 11.69 1.75
N LYS A 7 -5.55 11.67 2.96
CA LYS A 7 -5.04 12.45 4.09
C LYS A 7 -3.65 11.97 4.50
N ASP A 8 -3.46 10.66 4.61
CA ASP A 8 -2.17 10.06 4.94
C ASP A 8 -1.12 10.45 3.91
N PHE A 9 -1.47 10.36 2.62
CA PHE A 9 -0.56 10.67 1.53
C PHE A 9 -0.12 12.13 1.56
N LYS A 10 -1.05 13.06 1.72
CA LYS A 10 -0.73 14.49 1.82
C LYS A 10 0.20 14.79 2.99
N LYS A 11 -0.05 14.15 4.13
CA LYS A 11 0.76 14.33 5.32
C LYS A 11 2.19 13.85 5.11
N LEU A 12 2.36 12.67 4.52
CA LEU A 12 3.68 12.12 4.23
C LEU A 12 4.39 12.87 3.10
N LEU A 13 3.66 13.40 2.14
CA LEU A 13 4.24 14.14 1.02
C LEU A 13 4.98 15.39 1.49
N LYS A 14 4.51 16.02 2.56
CA LYS A 14 5.19 17.17 3.18
C LYS A 14 6.58 16.80 3.70
N LYS A 15 6.72 15.57 4.19
CA LYS A 15 7.98 15.05 4.74
C LYS A 15 8.87 14.42 3.67
N PHE A 16 8.26 13.69 2.74
CA PHE A 16 8.96 12.98 1.68
C PHE A 16 8.52 13.52 0.32
N LYS A 17 9.23 14.53 -0.19
CA LYS A 17 8.82 15.27 -1.40
C LYS A 17 8.79 14.44 -2.67
N SER A 18 9.56 13.35 -2.74
CA SER A 18 9.57 12.46 -3.89
C SER A 18 8.46 11.42 -3.86
N LEU A 19 7.60 11.43 -2.84
CA LEU A 19 6.63 10.36 -2.59
C LEU A 19 5.65 10.16 -3.76
N GLU A 20 5.24 11.23 -4.42
CA GLU A 20 4.30 11.13 -5.54
C GLU A 20 4.88 10.30 -6.69
N ASP A 21 6.11 10.61 -7.09
CA ASP A 21 6.78 9.87 -8.15
C ASP A 21 7.10 8.44 -7.72
N ASP A 22 7.56 8.27 -6.48
CA ASP A 22 7.91 6.96 -5.94
C ASP A 22 6.68 6.05 -5.87
N PHE A 23 5.53 6.61 -5.49
CA PHE A 23 4.28 5.85 -5.42
C PHE A 23 3.82 5.39 -6.81
N GLU A 24 3.95 6.23 -7.83
CA GLU A 24 3.60 5.83 -9.19
C GLU A 24 4.43 4.63 -9.65
N LEU A 25 5.73 4.61 -9.36
CA LEU A 25 6.59 3.47 -9.69
C LEU A 25 6.18 2.21 -8.94
N VAL A 26 5.81 2.34 -7.66
CA VAL A 26 5.38 1.22 -6.84
C VAL A 26 4.06 0.64 -7.34
N LYS A 27 3.14 1.47 -7.81
CA LYS A 27 1.88 0.99 -8.40
C LYS A 27 2.14 0.02 -9.56
N VAL A 28 3.04 0.39 -10.43
CA VAL A 28 3.37 -0.47 -11.58
C VAL A 28 4.06 -1.74 -11.12
N ALA A 29 5.13 -1.63 -10.35
CA ALA A 29 5.96 -2.77 -9.98
C ALA A 29 5.27 -3.73 -9.02
N ALA A 30 4.60 -3.21 -7.99
CA ALA A 30 4.04 -4.06 -6.94
C ALA A 30 2.63 -4.55 -7.25
N ILE A 31 1.82 -3.75 -7.91
CA ILE A 31 0.42 -4.06 -8.13
C ILE A 31 0.20 -4.68 -9.49
N GLU A 32 0.62 -4.02 -10.55
CA GLU A 32 0.38 -4.49 -11.91
C GLU A 32 1.08 -5.82 -12.18
N LEU A 33 2.36 -5.92 -11.85
CA LEU A 33 3.11 -7.16 -12.05
C LEU A 33 2.61 -8.29 -11.16
N PHE A 34 2.30 -8.00 -9.89
CA PHE A 34 1.89 -9.02 -8.94
C PHE A 34 0.49 -9.56 -9.25
N HIS A 35 -0.50 -8.68 -9.44
CA HIS A 35 -1.90 -9.11 -9.59
C HIS A 35 -2.28 -9.42 -11.03
N ILE A 36 -1.85 -8.61 -11.98
CA ILE A 36 -2.27 -8.74 -13.37
C ILE A 36 -1.41 -9.77 -14.09
N GLN A 37 -0.10 -9.69 -13.97
CA GLN A 37 0.84 -10.58 -14.64
C GLN A 37 1.28 -11.78 -13.80
N LYS A 38 0.81 -11.86 -12.55
CA LYS A 38 1.11 -12.96 -11.62
C LYS A 38 2.61 -13.14 -11.35
N VAL A 39 3.38 -12.05 -11.40
CA VAL A 39 4.81 -12.07 -11.09
C VAL A 39 4.99 -11.74 -9.62
N ASN A 40 5.59 -12.67 -8.86
CA ASN A 40 5.89 -12.45 -7.44
C ASN A 40 7.13 -11.57 -7.31
N ASN A 41 6.95 -10.37 -6.77
CA ASN A 41 8.03 -9.39 -6.60
C ASN A 41 8.62 -9.37 -5.18
N LEU A 42 8.16 -10.25 -4.29
CA LEU A 42 8.61 -10.37 -2.90
C LEU A 42 8.44 -9.08 -2.08
N SER A 43 7.65 -8.12 -2.57
CA SER A 43 7.41 -6.86 -1.88
C SER A 43 5.96 -6.70 -1.42
N THR A 44 5.06 -7.53 -1.93
CA THR A 44 3.63 -7.48 -1.63
C THR A 44 3.22 -8.74 -0.88
N PHE A 45 2.54 -8.56 0.26
CA PHE A 45 2.15 -9.65 1.16
C PHE A 45 0.68 -9.51 1.56
N PRO A 46 -0.08 -10.62 1.61
CA PRO A 46 -1.45 -10.55 2.12
C PRO A 46 -1.47 -10.21 3.60
N VAL A 47 -2.48 -9.45 4.03
CA VAL A 47 -2.69 -9.17 5.46
C VAL A 47 -3.56 -10.29 6.01
N GLN A 48 -2.96 -11.17 6.79
CA GLN A 48 -3.64 -12.35 7.31
C GLN A 48 -4.81 -11.98 8.22
N GLY A 49 -5.90 -12.74 8.08
CA GLY A 49 -7.09 -12.54 8.89
C GLY A 49 -8.03 -11.46 8.39
N LEU A 50 -7.66 -10.72 7.36
CA LEU A 50 -8.47 -9.63 6.81
C LEU A 50 -8.85 -9.81 5.34
N CYS A 51 -8.39 -10.88 4.70
CA CYS A 51 -8.77 -11.19 3.32
C CYS A 51 -10.11 -11.92 3.26
N THR A 52 -10.90 -11.63 2.23
CA THR A 52 -12.13 -12.37 1.92
C THR A 52 -11.97 -13.10 0.60
N GLU A 53 -12.98 -13.90 0.20
CA GLU A 53 -12.94 -14.59 -1.09
C GLU A 53 -12.87 -13.64 -2.28
N LYS A 54 -13.48 -12.46 -2.15
CA LYS A 54 -13.59 -11.48 -3.23
C LYS A 54 -12.57 -10.36 -3.14
N ILE A 55 -12.03 -10.11 -1.96
CA ILE A 55 -11.14 -8.98 -1.70
C ILE A 55 -9.89 -9.47 -0.98
N GLN A 56 -8.73 -9.19 -1.57
CA GLN A 56 -7.45 -9.45 -0.93
C GLN A 56 -6.92 -8.12 -0.35
N ILE A 57 -6.64 -8.12 0.94
CA ILE A 57 -5.99 -6.98 1.58
C ILE A 57 -4.48 -7.24 1.55
N CYS A 58 -3.75 -6.33 0.93
CA CYS A 58 -2.32 -6.50 0.68
C CYS A 58 -1.51 -5.36 1.29
N LYS A 59 -0.31 -5.69 1.70
CA LYS A 59 0.64 -4.75 2.28
C LYS A 59 1.91 -4.73 1.44
N ILE A 60 2.30 -3.55 0.96
CA ILE A 60 3.57 -3.36 0.28
C ILE A 60 4.61 -2.99 1.32
N LYS A 61 5.62 -3.82 1.49
CA LYS A 61 6.69 -3.63 2.47
C LYS A 61 7.95 -3.02 1.89
N LYS A 62 8.25 -3.33 0.62
CA LYS A 62 9.44 -2.81 -0.05
C LYS A 62 9.04 -1.63 -0.93
N PHE A 63 9.23 -0.44 -0.41
CA PHE A 63 8.85 0.81 -1.06
C PHE A 63 10.09 1.69 -1.16
N ALA A 64 10.63 1.86 -2.37
CA ALA A 64 11.77 2.74 -2.59
C ALA A 64 11.32 4.19 -2.54
N CYS A 65 12.00 5.01 -1.73
CA CYS A 65 11.69 6.42 -1.59
C CYS A 65 12.98 7.24 -1.79
N LYS A 66 13.01 8.05 -2.84
CA LYS A 66 14.18 8.85 -3.20
C LYS A 66 14.54 9.88 -2.14
N ALA A 67 13.54 10.37 -1.38
CA ALA A 67 13.77 11.32 -0.29
C ALA A 67 14.54 10.68 0.88
N LEU A 68 14.58 9.35 0.96
CA LEU A 68 15.33 8.59 1.96
C LEU A 68 16.56 7.96 1.30
N LYS A 69 17.52 8.79 0.95
CA LYS A 69 18.75 8.38 0.25
C LYS A 69 19.48 7.28 1.01
N GLY A 70 19.99 6.30 0.26
CA GLY A 70 20.77 5.20 0.83
C GLY A 70 19.95 4.05 1.40
N ARG A 71 18.63 4.17 1.48
CA ARG A 71 17.77 3.11 2.00
C ARG A 71 17.16 2.20 0.92
N GLY A 72 17.04 2.68 -0.32
CA GLY A 72 16.45 1.92 -1.40
C GLY A 72 15.05 1.43 -1.05
N SER A 73 14.79 0.12 -1.19
CA SER A 73 13.48 -0.47 -0.85
C SER A 73 13.25 -0.62 0.66
N LYS A 74 14.20 -0.20 1.50
CA LYS A 74 14.08 -0.26 2.97
C LYS A 74 13.69 1.07 3.57
N SER A 75 12.90 1.87 2.86
CA SER A 75 12.52 3.21 3.32
C SER A 75 11.67 3.20 4.60
N GLY A 76 10.97 2.11 4.87
CA GLY A 76 10.04 2.05 5.98
C GLY A 76 8.64 2.52 5.60
N ILE A 77 8.43 3.00 4.39
CA ILE A 77 7.10 3.37 3.92
C ILE A 77 6.32 2.11 3.57
N ARG A 78 5.08 2.05 4.05
CA ARG A 78 4.19 0.89 3.89
C ARG A 78 2.88 1.35 3.26
N VAL A 79 2.34 0.54 2.35
CA VAL A 79 1.06 0.82 1.70
C VAL A 79 0.13 -0.36 1.91
N ILE A 80 -1.11 -0.07 2.33
CA ILE A 80 -2.17 -1.07 2.44
C ILE A 80 -3.18 -0.79 1.35
N TYR A 81 -3.55 -1.83 0.60
CA TYR A 81 -4.56 -1.70 -0.44
C TYR A 81 -5.46 -2.93 -0.49
N ALA A 82 -6.64 -2.75 -1.06
CA ALA A 82 -7.59 -3.82 -1.33
C ALA A 82 -7.57 -4.14 -2.82
N PHE A 83 -7.40 -5.41 -3.16
CA PHE A 83 -7.53 -5.89 -4.53
C PHE A 83 -8.85 -6.64 -4.67
N HIS A 84 -9.74 -6.08 -5.50
CA HIS A 84 -11.04 -6.69 -5.79
C HIS A 84 -10.88 -7.69 -6.94
N CYS A 85 -10.90 -8.98 -6.60
CA CYS A 85 -10.54 -10.04 -7.54
C CYS A 85 -11.49 -10.16 -8.75
N GLU A 86 -12.76 -9.81 -8.59
CA GLU A 86 -13.76 -9.96 -9.66
C GLU A 86 -13.56 -8.98 -10.81
N ASN A 87 -13.17 -7.74 -10.52
CA ASN A 87 -13.06 -6.68 -11.51
C ASN A 87 -11.68 -6.05 -11.61
N TYR A 88 -10.67 -6.66 -11.00
CA TYR A 88 -9.28 -6.18 -11.00
C TYR A 88 -9.15 -4.73 -10.54
N LYS A 89 -10.00 -4.34 -9.58
CA LYS A 89 -9.97 -2.99 -9.03
C LYS A 89 -9.06 -2.93 -7.81
N VAL A 90 -8.24 -1.89 -7.72
CA VAL A 90 -7.36 -1.62 -6.58
C VAL A 90 -7.83 -0.38 -5.86
N ASP A 91 -7.98 -0.46 -4.54
CA ASP A 91 -8.36 0.67 -3.72
C ASP A 91 -7.36 0.83 -2.58
N PHE A 92 -6.73 2.00 -2.49
CA PHE A 92 -5.71 2.26 -1.48
C PHE A 92 -6.38 2.70 -0.17
N ILE A 93 -5.98 2.05 0.92
CA ILE A 93 -6.60 2.23 2.23
C ILE A 93 -5.73 3.04 3.17
N GLU A 94 -4.43 2.78 3.19
CA GLU A 94 -3.51 3.43 4.11
C GLU A 94 -2.10 3.51 3.53
N ILE A 95 -1.40 4.61 3.82
CA ILE A 95 0.04 4.73 3.62
C ILE A 95 0.64 5.30 4.90
N TYR A 96 1.71 4.69 5.39
CA TYR A 96 2.34 5.15 6.63
C TYR A 96 3.84 4.95 6.59
N PHE A 97 4.54 5.67 7.47
CA PHE A 97 5.98 5.52 7.67
C PHE A 97 6.22 4.76 8.98
N LYS A 98 6.92 3.62 8.89
CA LYS A 98 7.13 2.73 10.04
C LYS A 98 7.86 3.42 11.19
N GLY A 99 8.69 4.43 10.91
CA GLY A 99 9.33 5.23 11.95
C GLY A 99 8.38 6.06 12.80
N GLU A 100 7.17 6.33 12.29
CA GLU A 100 6.15 7.10 13.01
C GLU A 100 5.01 6.23 13.52
N LYS A 101 4.73 5.13 12.83
CA LYS A 101 3.64 4.21 13.14
C LYS A 101 4.09 2.79 12.83
N GLU A 102 4.04 1.93 13.82
CA GLU A 102 4.65 0.59 13.74
C GLU A 102 3.91 -0.36 12.81
N ASN A 103 2.56 -0.35 12.84
CA ASN A 103 1.75 -1.30 12.09
C ASN A 103 0.56 -0.62 11.42
N GLU A 104 -0.07 -1.33 10.48
CA GLU A 104 -1.29 -0.90 9.81
C GLU A 104 -2.47 -0.76 10.77
N ASP A 105 -3.41 0.12 10.39
CA ASP A 105 -4.65 0.33 11.13
C ASP A 105 -5.67 -0.75 10.75
N ARG A 106 -5.73 -1.83 11.53
CA ARG A 106 -6.60 -2.97 11.22
C ARG A 106 -8.08 -2.63 11.37
N ASP A 107 -8.43 -1.70 12.25
CA ASP A 107 -9.82 -1.25 12.41
C ASP A 107 -10.30 -0.50 11.17
N ARG A 108 -9.43 0.33 10.58
CA ARG A 108 -9.73 1.01 9.31
C ARG A 108 -9.99 0.00 8.19
N ILE A 109 -9.20 -1.07 8.12
CA ILE A 109 -9.37 -2.13 7.14
C ILE A 109 -10.71 -2.84 7.34
N ARG A 110 -11.05 -3.16 8.58
CA ARG A 110 -12.33 -3.80 8.91
C ARG A 110 -13.51 -2.91 8.51
N GLU A 111 -13.43 -1.62 8.79
CA GLU A 111 -14.48 -0.67 8.38
C GLU A 111 -14.61 -0.60 6.87
N TYR A 112 -13.50 -0.63 6.15
CA TYR A 112 -13.51 -0.69 4.69
C TYR A 112 -14.24 -1.93 4.18
N LEU A 113 -13.92 -3.11 4.75
CA LEU A 113 -14.50 -4.38 4.33
C LEU A 113 -16.00 -4.47 4.62
N LYS A 114 -16.52 -3.75 5.62
CA LYS A 114 -17.95 -3.72 5.94
C LYS A 114 -18.80 -3.12 4.83
N LYS A 115 -18.20 -2.38 3.91
CA LYS A 115 -18.91 -1.77 2.78
C LYS A 115 -19.18 -2.75 1.64
N PHE A 116 -18.66 -3.98 1.73
CA PHE A 116 -18.76 -4.96 0.66
C PHE A 116 -19.36 -6.31 1.08
#